data_b2009e666a2b09522f3e044e337860a7
#
_entry.id   b2009e666a2b09522f3e044e337860a7
#
_cell.length_a   1.000
_cell.length_b   1.000
_cell.length_c   1.000
_cell.angle_alpha   90.00
_cell.angle_beta   90.00
_cell.angle_gamma   90.00
#
_symmetry.space_group_name_H-M   'P 1'
#
loop_
_entity.id
_entity.type
_entity.pdbx_description
1 polymer ?
#
loop_
_entity_poly.entity_id
_entity_poly.type
_entity_poly.pdbx_seq_one_letter_code
_entity_poly.pdbx_strand_id
1 'polypeptide(L)'
;LYLQSEKTANTLFHTLSQREKAEILSIPLDYPFMKNEEKLTMIERFKQHAGVKEILLSDVGYMQGMSGNGLTTEKGNENSWIDISVMAVPANFFSFMNILMEQGRLPQTEKDIVVDNVWQEMQKKDVIGMNLYSGNTDYTICGISTPFQADVYNRSSGYAFLPYNSSVYIGHCYIKSHPGQQKEVAQWIEKVCHEMLPENITYQAKTFLDDIHVSQALEYNLKDIILFFAVISIIITLLGVYSSITLDTERRQKEVAIRKVNGADVPQIILLFAHLYIILLLCSAIIAFPLVYVVLMLWKQMYTVFFDCGLLFWLCIFLIVTFITGFTILFRILRIARSNPAEIIKNE
;
A
#
# COMPACT_ATOMS: atom_id res chain seq x y z
N LEU A 1 2.63 -2.26 -8.05
CA LEU A 1 1.66 -1.46 -7.29
C LEU A 1 0.62 -2.33 -6.61
N TYR A 2 -0.11 -3.18 -7.34
CA TYR A 2 -1.13 -4.06 -6.74
C TYR A 2 -0.57 -4.91 -5.59
N LEU A 3 0.53 -5.63 -5.83
CA LEU A 3 1.20 -6.42 -4.79
C LEU A 3 1.72 -5.57 -3.62
N GLN A 4 2.11 -4.33 -3.90
CA GLN A 4 2.52 -3.38 -2.88
C GLN A 4 1.34 -2.95 -2.01
N SER A 5 0.22 -2.53 -2.61
CA SER A 5 -0.96 -2.09 -1.86
C SER A 5 -1.56 -3.22 -1.03
N GLU A 6 -1.61 -4.45 -1.57
CA GLU A 6 -2.09 -5.62 -0.83
C GLU A 6 -1.17 -5.97 0.36
N LYS A 7 0.15 -5.95 0.16
CA LYS A 7 1.11 -6.17 1.25
C LYS A 7 0.97 -5.11 2.34
N THR A 8 0.82 -3.84 1.95
CA THR A 8 0.63 -2.73 2.89
C THR A 8 -0.67 -2.88 3.68
N ALA A 9 -1.80 -3.16 3.00
CA ALA A 9 -3.08 -3.37 3.67
C ALA A 9 -3.05 -4.52 4.68
N ASN A 10 -2.31 -5.59 4.38
CA ASN A 10 -2.14 -6.72 5.29
C ASN A 10 -1.23 -6.39 6.48
N THR A 11 -0.26 -5.49 6.31
CA THR A 11 0.69 -5.12 7.36
C THR A 11 0.12 -4.07 8.32
N LEU A 12 -0.69 -3.13 7.80
CA LEU A 12 -1.35 -2.13 8.63
C LEU A 12 -2.29 -2.80 9.63
N PHE A 13 -2.12 -2.47 10.92
CA PHE A 13 -2.90 -3.06 12.01
C PHE A 13 -2.94 -4.60 11.93
N HIS A 14 -1.78 -5.20 11.71
CA HIS A 14 -1.63 -6.66 11.51
C HIS A 14 -2.11 -7.49 12.70
N THR A 15 -2.26 -6.88 13.88
CA THR A 15 -2.85 -7.50 15.08
C THR A 15 -4.33 -7.84 14.91
N LEU A 16 -5.01 -7.18 13.96
CA LEU A 16 -6.39 -7.45 13.57
C LEU A 16 -6.42 -8.30 12.29
N SER A 17 -7.24 -9.33 12.28
CA SER A 17 -7.55 -10.07 11.05
C SER A 17 -8.32 -9.19 10.05
N GLN A 18 -8.31 -9.53 8.77
CA GLN A 18 -9.07 -8.81 7.75
C GLN A 18 -10.58 -8.79 8.07
N ARG A 19 -11.09 -9.88 8.65
CA ARG A 19 -12.48 -9.95 9.09
C ARG A 19 -12.76 -8.95 10.22
N GLU A 20 -11.91 -8.86 11.23
CA GLU A 20 -12.08 -7.90 12.32
C GLU A 20 -12.00 -6.46 11.81
N LYS A 21 -11.07 -6.14 10.89
CA LYS A 21 -11.01 -4.81 10.25
C LYS A 21 -12.30 -4.46 9.52
N ALA A 22 -12.93 -5.44 8.86
CA ALA A 22 -14.20 -5.26 8.18
C ALA A 22 -15.40 -5.19 9.14
N GLU A 23 -15.30 -5.74 10.35
CA GLU A 23 -16.35 -5.72 11.38
C GLU A 23 -16.30 -4.49 12.28
N ILE A 24 -15.19 -3.74 12.31
CA ILE A 24 -15.08 -2.47 13.04
C ILE A 24 -15.66 -1.33 12.21
N LEU A 25 -16.64 -0.61 12.75
CA LEU A 25 -17.19 0.59 12.12
C LEU A 25 -16.37 1.81 12.51
N SER A 26 -16.14 2.69 11.55
CA SER A 26 -15.31 3.90 11.65
C SER A 26 -16.19 5.13 11.43
N ILE A 27 -16.21 6.01 12.41
CA ILE A 27 -17.14 7.13 12.47
C ILE A 27 -16.36 8.42 12.73
N PRO A 28 -16.21 9.28 11.71
CA PRO A 28 -15.62 10.60 11.91
C PRO A 28 -16.58 11.46 12.75
N LEU A 29 -16.05 12.09 13.78
CA LEU A 29 -16.75 13.02 14.68
C LEU A 29 -16.08 14.41 14.65
N ASP A 30 -15.24 14.67 13.67
CA ASP A 30 -14.56 15.95 13.47
C ASP A 30 -15.51 16.96 12.81
N TYR A 31 -16.57 17.30 13.51
CA TYR A 31 -17.54 18.32 13.11
C TYR A 31 -17.26 19.62 13.87
N PRO A 32 -16.83 20.71 13.18
CA PRO A 32 -16.50 21.99 13.85
C PRO A 32 -17.67 22.64 14.59
N PHE A 33 -18.89 22.36 14.16
CA PHE A 33 -20.14 22.89 14.77
C PHE A 33 -20.60 22.10 15.99
N MET A 34 -20.02 20.91 16.27
CA MET A 34 -20.46 20.01 17.33
C MET A 34 -19.51 20.07 18.53
N LYS A 35 -20.04 20.39 19.71
CA LYS A 35 -19.28 20.42 20.94
C LYS A 35 -18.99 18.99 21.45
N ASN A 36 -17.93 18.82 22.25
CA ASN A 36 -17.59 17.53 22.83
C ASN A 36 -18.73 16.88 23.64
N GLU A 37 -19.54 17.68 24.35
CA GLU A 37 -20.70 17.19 25.09
C GLU A 37 -21.76 16.55 24.18
N GLU A 38 -21.98 17.14 23.01
CA GLU A 38 -22.92 16.62 22.00
C GLU A 38 -22.37 15.34 21.37
N LYS A 39 -21.06 15.29 21.11
CA LYS A 39 -20.37 14.09 20.62
C LYS A 39 -20.47 12.95 21.64
N LEU A 40 -20.24 13.23 22.92
CA LEU A 40 -20.42 12.25 24.01
C LEU A 40 -21.86 11.75 24.08
N THR A 41 -22.85 12.63 23.96
CA THR A 41 -24.26 12.24 23.91
C THR A 41 -24.55 11.30 22.73
N MET A 42 -23.99 11.58 21.56
CA MET A 42 -24.11 10.71 20.40
C MET A 42 -23.48 9.35 20.64
N ILE A 43 -22.30 9.30 21.24
CA ILE A 43 -21.59 8.06 21.59
C ILE A 43 -22.39 7.23 22.60
N GLU A 44 -22.98 7.87 23.60
CA GLU A 44 -23.85 7.16 24.55
C GLU A 44 -25.11 6.57 23.88
N ARG A 45 -25.64 7.24 22.85
CA ARG A 45 -26.73 6.67 22.05
C ARG A 45 -26.24 5.48 21.21
N PHE A 46 -25.01 5.52 20.67
CA PHE A 46 -24.45 4.36 19.96
C PHE A 46 -24.37 3.13 20.87
N LYS A 47 -23.96 3.31 22.12
CA LYS A 47 -23.87 2.23 23.14
C LYS A 47 -25.23 1.58 23.50
N GLN A 48 -26.35 2.24 23.22
CA GLN A 48 -27.67 1.70 23.54
C GLN A 48 -28.06 0.48 22.72
N HIS A 49 -27.42 0.27 21.56
CA HIS A 49 -27.69 -0.90 20.74
C HIS A 49 -26.96 -2.13 21.30
N ALA A 50 -27.70 -3.20 21.57
CA ALA A 50 -27.15 -4.43 22.16
C ALA A 50 -26.07 -5.12 21.29
N GLY A 51 -26.03 -4.82 19.99
CA GLY A 51 -25.02 -5.32 19.08
C GLY A 51 -23.64 -4.62 19.20
N VAL A 52 -23.56 -3.49 19.92
CA VAL A 52 -22.29 -2.79 20.16
C VAL A 52 -21.52 -3.51 21.27
N LYS A 53 -20.35 -4.02 20.94
CA LYS A 53 -19.48 -4.74 21.88
C LYS A 53 -18.54 -3.79 22.64
N GLU A 54 -17.86 -2.92 21.89
CA GLU A 54 -16.84 -2.03 22.44
C GLU A 54 -16.70 -0.79 21.57
N ILE A 55 -16.40 0.35 22.22
CA ILE A 55 -16.16 1.63 21.55
C ILE A 55 -14.76 2.13 21.90
N LEU A 56 -14.06 2.61 20.89
CA LEU A 56 -12.75 3.24 21.00
C LEU A 56 -12.85 4.68 20.50
N LEU A 57 -12.40 5.63 21.29
CA LEU A 57 -12.39 7.05 20.96
C LEU A 57 -10.97 7.49 20.60
N SER A 58 -10.87 8.41 19.64
CA SER A 58 -9.61 9.00 19.21
C SER A 58 -9.80 10.47 18.87
N ASP A 59 -8.75 11.24 18.95
CA ASP A 59 -8.73 12.64 18.53
C ASP A 59 -8.74 12.77 17.00
N VAL A 60 -8.08 11.85 16.29
CA VAL A 60 -8.07 11.75 14.81
C VAL A 60 -8.30 10.32 14.36
N GLY A 61 -8.70 10.15 13.13
CA GLY A 61 -8.72 8.82 12.50
C GLY A 61 -7.31 8.25 12.36
N TYR A 62 -7.09 7.01 12.79
CA TYR A 62 -5.76 6.38 12.79
C TYR A 62 -5.12 6.29 11.40
N MET A 63 -5.90 6.40 10.32
CA MET A 63 -5.41 6.44 8.93
C MET A 63 -5.22 7.87 8.40
N GLN A 64 -5.58 8.91 9.16
CA GLN A 64 -5.54 10.30 8.70
C GLN A 64 -4.30 11.05 9.17
N GLY A 65 -3.50 10.44 10.01
CA GLY A 65 -2.30 11.03 10.58
C GLY A 65 -2.10 10.62 12.03
N MET A 66 -0.94 10.98 12.56
CA MET A 66 -0.62 10.71 13.95
C MET A 66 -0.94 11.93 14.81
N SER A 67 -1.60 11.70 15.91
CA SER A 67 -1.84 12.71 16.91
C SER A 67 -0.74 12.64 17.95
N GLY A 68 0.09 13.59 17.97
CA GLY A 68 1.05 13.74 19.05
C GLY A 68 2.19 14.67 18.67
N ASN A 69 2.61 15.46 19.65
CA ASN A 69 3.85 16.20 19.56
C ASN A 69 4.99 15.19 19.72
N GLY A 70 6.06 15.35 18.95
CA GLY A 70 7.23 14.51 19.09
C GLY A 70 7.77 14.42 20.52
N LEU A 71 8.57 13.41 20.77
CA LEU A 71 9.20 13.17 22.08
C LEU A 71 10.66 13.55 22.07
N THR A 72 11.16 14.01 23.22
CA THR A 72 12.57 14.34 23.47
C THR A 72 13.10 13.52 24.65
N THR A 73 14.40 13.29 24.68
CA THR A 73 15.08 12.64 25.84
C THR A 73 15.40 13.61 26.96
N GLU A 74 15.43 14.91 26.68
CA GLU A 74 15.76 15.97 27.66
C GLU A 74 14.66 17.02 27.66
N LYS A 75 14.27 17.44 28.85
CA LYS A 75 13.19 18.42 29.04
C LYS A 75 13.60 19.78 28.50
N GLY A 76 12.79 20.32 27.59
CA GLY A 76 13.02 21.66 27.02
C GLY A 76 14.15 21.75 25.99
N ASN A 77 14.79 20.64 25.64
CA ASN A 77 15.83 20.59 24.62
C ASN A 77 15.28 20.03 23.31
N GLU A 78 14.93 20.91 22.39
CA GLU A 78 14.45 20.52 21.05
C GLU A 78 15.49 19.77 20.20
N ASN A 79 16.78 19.85 20.54
CA ASN A 79 17.81 19.10 19.83
C ASN A 79 17.90 17.62 20.26
N SER A 80 17.16 17.22 21.31
CA SER A 80 17.11 15.84 21.81
C SER A 80 15.89 15.05 21.30
N TRP A 81 15.36 15.41 20.13
CA TRP A 81 14.24 14.71 19.48
C TRP A 81 14.55 13.25 19.23
N ILE A 82 13.53 12.43 19.42
CA ILE A 82 13.58 10.99 19.15
C ILE A 82 12.79 10.72 17.87
N ASP A 83 13.35 9.91 17.00
CA ASP A 83 12.65 9.39 15.85
C ASP A 83 11.69 8.26 16.28
N ILE A 84 10.49 8.64 16.68
CA ILE A 84 9.42 7.74 17.10
C ILE A 84 8.07 8.35 16.71
N SER A 85 7.17 7.53 16.22
CA SER A 85 5.80 7.96 15.90
C SER A 85 4.95 7.98 17.18
N VAL A 86 4.28 9.09 17.43
CA VAL A 86 3.49 9.28 18.63
C VAL A 86 2.01 9.14 18.33
N MET A 87 1.33 8.27 19.08
CA MET A 87 -0.12 8.09 19.01
C MET A 87 -0.74 8.34 20.38
N ALA A 88 -1.73 9.24 20.45
CA ALA A 88 -2.55 9.39 21.63
C ALA A 88 -3.66 8.33 21.63
N VAL A 89 -3.69 7.48 22.65
CA VAL A 89 -4.56 6.31 22.71
C VAL A 89 -5.31 6.21 24.05
N PRO A 90 -6.60 5.84 24.04
CA PRO A 90 -7.35 5.60 25.26
C PRO A 90 -6.92 4.28 25.92
N ALA A 91 -7.31 4.11 27.19
CA ALA A 91 -6.88 2.95 27.98
C ALA A 91 -7.25 1.58 27.36
N ASN A 92 -8.37 1.52 26.65
CA ASN A 92 -8.82 0.29 26.00
C ASN A 92 -8.23 0.04 24.60
N PHE A 93 -7.32 0.89 24.13
CA PHE A 93 -6.73 0.77 22.78
C PHE A 93 -6.04 -0.59 22.57
N PHE A 94 -5.22 -1.02 23.54
CA PHE A 94 -4.46 -2.26 23.40
C PHE A 94 -5.36 -3.49 23.31
N SER A 95 -6.42 -3.56 24.13
CA SER A 95 -7.40 -4.65 24.06
C SER A 95 -8.25 -4.58 22.80
N PHE A 96 -8.66 -3.37 22.40
CA PHE A 96 -9.45 -3.15 21.18
C PHE A 96 -8.67 -3.54 19.91
N MET A 97 -7.40 -3.21 19.82
CA MET A 97 -6.54 -3.48 18.68
C MET A 97 -5.80 -4.83 18.76
N ASN A 98 -6.07 -5.66 19.77
CA ASN A 98 -5.41 -6.93 20.05
C ASN A 98 -3.86 -6.82 20.13
N ILE A 99 -3.37 -5.70 20.68
CA ILE A 99 -1.95 -5.46 20.89
C ILE A 99 -1.51 -6.10 22.21
N LEU A 100 -0.51 -6.96 22.16
CA LEU A 100 0.02 -7.63 23.34
C LEU A 100 1.17 -6.85 23.95
N MET A 101 1.30 -6.93 25.27
CA MET A 101 2.48 -6.42 25.98
C MET A 101 3.56 -7.50 26.00
N GLU A 102 4.78 -7.17 25.58
CA GLU A 102 5.94 -8.05 25.69
C GLU A 102 6.62 -7.92 27.04
N GLN A 103 6.70 -6.69 27.57
CA GLN A 103 7.34 -6.42 28.85
C GLN A 103 6.61 -5.27 29.57
N GLY A 104 6.74 -5.23 30.89
CA GLY A 104 6.16 -4.18 31.72
C GLY A 104 4.66 -4.31 31.92
N ARG A 105 3.95 -3.19 31.96
CA ARG A 105 2.51 -3.09 32.25
C ARG A 105 1.80 -2.12 31.32
N LEU A 106 0.47 -2.23 31.22
CA LEU A 106 -0.36 -1.22 30.59
C LEU A 106 -0.33 0.12 31.34
N PRO A 107 -0.56 1.25 30.65
CA PRO A 107 -0.66 2.57 31.26
C PRO A 107 -1.73 2.60 32.36
N GLN A 108 -1.41 3.16 33.53
CA GLN A 108 -2.31 3.35 34.64
C GLN A 108 -2.49 4.82 35.03
N THR A 109 -1.54 5.67 34.62
CA THR A 109 -1.55 7.11 34.88
C THR A 109 -1.43 7.89 33.58
N GLU A 110 -1.77 9.18 33.60
CA GLU A 110 -1.62 10.08 32.45
C GLU A 110 -0.14 10.36 32.08
N LYS A 111 0.81 9.87 32.85
CA LYS A 111 2.24 9.98 32.58
C LYS A 111 2.86 8.67 32.08
N ASP A 112 2.12 7.60 32.12
CA ASP A 112 2.56 6.30 31.65
C ASP A 112 2.47 6.22 30.13
N ILE A 113 3.54 5.83 29.48
CA ILE A 113 3.56 5.55 28.04
C ILE A 113 4.04 4.14 27.76
N VAL A 114 3.59 3.60 26.65
CA VAL A 114 4.06 2.33 26.12
C VAL A 114 4.81 2.63 24.81
N VAL A 115 5.92 1.95 24.58
CA VAL A 115 6.62 1.95 23.29
C VAL A 115 6.53 0.58 22.66
N ASP A 116 6.66 0.51 21.33
CA ASP A 116 6.70 -0.78 20.68
C ASP A 116 8.11 -1.40 20.71
N ASN A 117 8.18 -2.72 20.47
CA ASN A 117 9.44 -3.46 20.49
C ASN A 117 10.41 -2.99 19.38
N VAL A 118 9.90 -2.47 18.26
CA VAL A 118 10.75 -1.98 17.15
C VAL A 118 11.64 -0.83 17.64
N TRP A 119 11.07 0.14 18.35
CA TRP A 119 11.86 1.25 18.90
C TRP A 119 12.79 0.78 20.02
N GLN A 120 12.33 -0.12 20.88
CA GLN A 120 13.15 -0.66 21.98
C GLN A 120 14.41 -1.37 21.47
N GLU A 121 14.30 -2.22 20.43
CA GLU A 121 15.44 -2.90 19.82
C GLU A 121 16.49 -1.93 19.24
N MET A 122 16.03 -0.81 18.66
CA MET A 122 16.93 0.23 18.14
C MET A 122 17.74 0.91 19.25
N GLN A 123 17.17 1.06 20.45
CA GLN A 123 17.87 1.67 21.58
C GLN A 123 18.99 0.79 22.15
N LYS A 124 18.97 -0.53 21.90
CA LYS A 124 19.98 -1.51 22.40
C LYS A 124 20.20 -1.47 23.92
N LYS A 125 19.21 -1.00 24.68
CA LYS A 125 19.22 -0.89 26.14
C LYS A 125 17.82 -1.09 26.67
N ASP A 126 17.70 -1.44 27.96
CA ASP A 126 16.40 -1.45 28.63
C ASP A 126 15.86 -0.01 28.72
N VAL A 127 14.62 0.17 28.26
CA VAL A 127 13.95 1.48 28.21
C VAL A 127 12.84 1.61 29.25
N ILE A 128 12.47 0.53 29.96
CA ILE A 128 11.43 0.59 31.00
C ILE A 128 11.92 1.50 32.13
N GLY A 129 11.05 2.42 32.54
CA GLY A 129 11.38 3.44 33.57
C GLY A 129 12.13 4.66 33.02
N MET A 130 12.48 4.69 31.74
CA MET A 130 13.08 5.87 31.11
C MET A 130 12.04 6.98 30.98
N ASN A 131 12.48 8.23 31.25
CA ASN A 131 11.63 9.40 31.03
C ASN A 131 11.81 9.97 29.64
N LEU A 132 10.70 10.31 29.01
CA LEU A 132 10.60 11.04 27.77
C LEU A 132 9.75 12.29 27.97
N TYR A 133 9.94 13.30 27.15
CA TYR A 133 9.30 14.59 27.32
C TYR A 133 8.58 15.01 26.05
N SER A 134 7.37 15.58 26.19
CA SER A 134 6.68 16.30 25.13
C SER A 134 6.37 17.71 25.61
N GLY A 135 7.12 18.69 25.12
CA GLY A 135 7.13 20.04 25.64
C GLY A 135 7.51 20.07 27.13
N ASN A 136 6.61 20.51 27.98
CA ASN A 136 6.81 20.55 29.45
C ASN A 136 6.31 19.31 30.20
N THR A 137 5.65 18.38 29.51
CA THR A 137 5.09 17.17 30.14
C THR A 137 6.14 16.06 30.14
N ASP A 138 6.31 15.44 31.31
CA ASP A 138 7.16 14.28 31.54
C ASP A 138 6.34 12.99 31.46
N TYR A 139 6.83 12.03 30.73
CA TYR A 139 6.27 10.70 30.57
C TYR A 139 7.27 9.63 30.98
N THR A 140 6.80 8.53 31.54
CA THR A 140 7.64 7.39 31.92
C THR A 140 7.23 6.16 31.13
N ILE A 141 8.19 5.50 30.53
CA ILE A 141 7.95 4.24 29.79
C ILE A 141 7.59 3.15 30.80
N CYS A 142 6.34 2.68 30.78
CA CYS A 142 5.83 1.67 31.70
C CYS A 142 5.78 0.27 31.09
N GLY A 143 5.88 0.16 29.77
CA GLY A 143 5.83 -1.13 29.09
C GLY A 143 6.25 -1.07 27.63
N ILE A 144 6.46 -2.25 27.08
CA ILE A 144 6.84 -2.50 25.69
C ILE A 144 5.77 -3.39 25.06
N SER A 145 5.20 -2.96 23.94
CA SER A 145 4.22 -3.75 23.17
C SER A 145 4.87 -4.54 22.06
N THR A 146 4.15 -5.52 21.54
CA THR A 146 4.48 -6.17 20.27
C THR A 146 4.62 -5.13 19.15
N PRO A 147 5.40 -5.41 18.09
CA PRO A 147 5.54 -4.53 16.95
C PRO A 147 4.18 -4.09 16.41
N PHE A 148 4.08 -2.83 16.02
CA PHE A 148 2.85 -2.23 15.54
C PHE A 148 3.09 -1.41 14.28
N GLN A 149 2.10 -1.31 13.39
CA GLN A 149 2.18 -0.53 12.15
C GLN A 149 0.83 0.10 11.86
N ALA A 150 0.77 1.42 11.92
CA ALA A 150 -0.43 2.20 11.64
C ALA A 150 -0.33 3.05 10.37
N ASP A 151 0.86 3.34 9.88
CA ASP A 151 1.08 4.27 8.77
C ASP A 151 1.78 3.60 7.58
N VAL A 152 1.33 3.93 6.38
CA VAL A 152 1.88 3.43 5.11
C VAL A 152 3.24 4.04 4.78
N TYR A 153 3.37 5.35 5.05
CA TYR A 153 4.49 6.18 4.59
C TYR A 153 5.47 6.53 5.68
N ASN A 154 5.16 6.21 6.92
CA ASN A 154 5.99 6.60 8.04
C ASN A 154 7.12 5.59 8.25
N ARG A 155 8.33 6.09 8.15
CA ARG A 155 9.57 5.36 8.44
C ARG A 155 10.01 5.50 9.89
N SER A 156 9.08 5.83 10.78
CA SER A 156 9.44 5.97 12.17
C SER A 156 10.14 4.71 12.69
N SER A 157 11.04 4.95 13.61
CA SER A 157 11.77 3.91 14.32
C SER A 157 10.89 3.17 15.34
N GLY A 158 9.58 3.12 15.15
CA GLY A 158 8.57 2.50 16.01
C GLY A 158 7.54 3.49 16.54
N TYR A 159 6.73 3.04 17.50
CA TYR A 159 5.58 3.79 18.03
C TYR A 159 5.69 4.02 19.55
N ALA A 160 5.26 5.22 19.98
CA ALA A 160 4.99 5.55 21.37
C ALA A 160 3.49 5.83 21.55
N PHE A 161 2.88 5.16 22.49
CA PHE A 161 1.46 5.27 22.82
C PHE A 161 1.32 6.14 24.07
N LEU A 162 0.82 7.37 23.87
CA LEU A 162 0.57 8.33 24.94
C LEU A 162 -0.88 8.23 25.39
N PRO A 163 -1.16 8.55 26.66
CA PRO A 163 -2.53 8.62 27.16
C PRO A 163 -3.34 9.67 26.40
N TYR A 164 -4.54 9.27 25.96
CA TYR A 164 -5.50 10.14 25.33
C TYR A 164 -6.59 10.55 26.32
N ASN A 165 -6.88 11.83 26.39
CA ASN A 165 -7.95 12.37 27.22
C ASN A 165 -9.14 12.80 26.34
N SER A 166 -10.18 11.97 26.29
CA SER A 166 -11.39 12.23 25.51
C SER A 166 -12.19 13.45 25.98
N SER A 167 -11.91 14.00 27.18
CA SER A 167 -12.56 15.21 27.66
C SER A 167 -12.10 16.46 26.91
N VAL A 168 -10.90 16.43 26.29
CA VAL A 168 -10.33 17.57 25.58
C VAL A 168 -10.92 17.68 24.18
N TYR A 169 -10.90 16.61 23.41
CA TYR A 169 -11.41 16.57 22.04
C TYR A 169 -11.72 15.15 21.59
N ILE A 170 -12.79 15.00 20.82
CA ILE A 170 -13.16 13.73 20.17
C ILE A 170 -13.28 14.02 18.67
N GLY A 171 -12.40 13.43 17.87
CA GLY A 171 -12.42 13.56 16.42
C GLY A 171 -12.88 12.31 15.71
N HIS A 172 -12.75 11.12 16.35
CA HIS A 172 -13.10 9.85 15.72
C HIS A 172 -13.59 8.82 16.74
N CYS A 173 -14.43 7.90 16.26
CA CYS A 173 -14.99 6.82 17.06
C CYS A 173 -14.94 5.52 16.25
N TYR A 174 -14.40 4.47 16.86
CA TYR A 174 -14.39 3.12 16.30
C TYR A 174 -15.30 2.22 17.13
N ILE A 175 -16.15 1.44 16.47
CA ILE A 175 -17.12 0.58 17.14
C ILE A 175 -16.93 -0.86 16.70
N LYS A 176 -16.62 -1.73 17.64
CA LYS A 176 -16.69 -3.19 17.47
C LYS A 176 -18.11 -3.67 17.72
N SER A 177 -18.66 -4.42 16.77
CA SER A 177 -19.93 -5.10 16.91
C SER A 177 -19.76 -6.55 17.39
N HIS A 178 -20.81 -7.14 17.95
CA HIS A 178 -20.85 -8.58 18.14
C HIS A 178 -20.88 -9.31 16.78
N PRO A 179 -20.30 -10.52 16.67
CA PRO A 179 -20.26 -11.27 15.42
C PRO A 179 -21.64 -11.40 14.78
N GLY A 180 -21.75 -11.06 13.51
CA GLY A 180 -22.99 -11.13 12.72
C GLY A 180 -23.95 -9.96 12.88
N GLN A 181 -23.74 -9.04 13.81
CA GLN A 181 -24.63 -7.88 14.05
C GLN A 181 -24.13 -6.57 13.44
N GLN A 182 -23.04 -6.60 12.66
CA GLN A 182 -22.43 -5.42 12.07
C GLN A 182 -23.41 -4.55 11.26
N LYS A 183 -24.24 -5.19 10.42
CA LYS A 183 -25.21 -4.47 9.57
C LYS A 183 -26.29 -3.76 10.40
N GLU A 184 -26.77 -4.40 11.44
CA GLU A 184 -27.78 -3.82 12.34
C GLU A 184 -27.21 -2.64 13.13
N VAL A 185 -25.97 -2.81 13.63
CA VAL A 185 -25.25 -1.74 14.32
C VAL A 185 -24.96 -0.57 13.35
N ALA A 186 -24.55 -0.83 12.11
CA ALA A 186 -24.33 0.21 11.11
C ALA A 186 -25.61 1.01 10.83
N GLN A 187 -26.73 0.34 10.62
CA GLN A 187 -28.04 1.00 10.42
C GLN A 187 -28.47 1.82 11.64
N TRP A 188 -28.23 1.31 12.83
CA TRP A 188 -28.50 2.05 14.07
C TRP A 188 -27.67 3.32 14.16
N ILE A 189 -26.37 3.24 13.88
CA ILE A 189 -25.45 4.38 13.88
C ILE A 189 -25.88 5.41 12.83
N GLU A 190 -26.21 4.99 11.62
CA GLU A 190 -26.70 5.86 10.55
C GLU A 190 -27.97 6.59 10.98
N LYS A 191 -28.91 5.88 11.63
CA LYS A 191 -30.12 6.48 12.18
C LYS A 191 -29.80 7.54 13.24
N VAL A 192 -28.94 7.23 14.21
CA VAL A 192 -28.55 8.19 15.25
C VAL A 192 -27.85 9.40 14.66
N CYS A 193 -26.96 9.18 13.68
CA CYS A 193 -26.30 10.28 12.97
C CYS A 193 -27.31 11.16 12.23
N HIS A 194 -28.26 10.56 11.53
CA HIS A 194 -29.32 11.31 10.83
C HIS A 194 -30.21 12.13 11.78
N GLU A 195 -30.44 11.65 13.00
CA GLU A 195 -31.23 12.38 14.00
C GLU A 195 -30.45 13.52 14.68
N MET A 196 -29.13 13.43 14.77
CA MET A 196 -28.29 14.36 15.53
C MET A 196 -27.47 15.32 14.67
N LEU A 197 -27.21 14.96 13.41
CA LEU A 197 -26.47 15.81 12.47
C LEU A 197 -27.46 16.68 11.67
N PRO A 198 -27.03 17.85 11.19
CA PRO A 198 -27.80 18.70 10.28
C PRO A 198 -28.19 17.95 9.00
N GLU A 199 -29.36 18.26 8.43
CA GLU A 199 -29.90 17.59 7.23
C GLU A 199 -28.99 17.63 6.00
N ASN A 200 -28.08 18.61 5.92
CA ASN A 200 -27.11 18.71 4.84
C ASN A 200 -25.91 17.75 4.98
N ILE A 201 -25.81 16.99 6.06
CA ILE A 201 -24.74 16.02 6.30
C ILE A 201 -25.32 14.62 6.20
N THR A 202 -24.94 13.94 5.15
CA THR A 202 -25.27 12.51 4.99
C THR A 202 -24.12 11.66 5.53
N TYR A 203 -24.40 10.85 6.53
CA TYR A 203 -23.47 9.87 7.05
C TYR A 203 -23.76 8.49 6.46
N GLN A 204 -22.72 7.82 5.98
CA GLN A 204 -22.75 6.40 5.62
C GLN A 204 -21.74 5.66 6.50
N ALA A 205 -22.17 4.54 7.05
CA ALA A 205 -21.29 3.71 7.87
C ALA A 205 -20.15 3.15 7.02
N LYS A 206 -18.92 3.45 7.43
CA LYS A 206 -17.69 2.92 6.85
C LYS A 206 -17.07 1.93 7.81
N THR A 207 -16.30 1.01 7.29
CA THR A 207 -15.52 0.08 8.09
C THR A 207 -14.10 0.60 8.27
N PHE A 208 -13.40 0.07 9.26
CA PHE A 208 -11.97 0.34 9.43
C PHE A 208 -11.15 -0.15 8.23
N LEU A 209 -11.61 -1.21 7.57
CA LEU A 209 -11.01 -1.69 6.32
C LEU A 209 -11.18 -0.68 5.18
N ASP A 210 -12.34 0.00 5.10
CA ASP A 210 -12.58 1.06 4.13
C ASP A 210 -11.63 2.24 4.37
N ASP A 211 -11.36 2.61 5.61
CA ASP A 211 -10.40 3.67 5.94
C ASP A 211 -8.97 3.29 5.48
N ILE A 212 -8.57 2.03 5.66
CA ILE A 212 -7.31 1.52 5.14
C ILE A 212 -7.26 1.63 3.61
N HIS A 213 -8.33 1.27 2.91
CA HIS A 213 -8.40 1.40 1.46
C HIS A 213 -8.39 2.86 1.00
N VAL A 214 -9.07 3.75 1.72
CA VAL A 214 -9.05 5.20 1.43
C VAL A 214 -7.66 5.79 1.63
N SER A 215 -6.94 5.38 2.68
CA SER A 215 -5.56 5.85 2.90
C SER A 215 -4.60 5.44 1.78
N GLN A 216 -4.94 4.38 1.04
CA GLN A 216 -4.18 3.87 -0.11
C GLN A 216 -4.79 4.28 -1.47
N ALA A 217 -5.76 5.19 -1.47
CA ALA A 217 -6.45 5.58 -2.72
C ALA A 217 -5.48 6.13 -3.77
N LEU A 218 -4.39 6.78 -3.34
CA LEU A 218 -3.36 7.28 -4.25
C LEU A 218 -2.69 6.13 -5.02
N GLU A 219 -2.33 5.04 -4.34
CA GLU A 219 -1.71 3.86 -4.95
C GLU A 219 -2.66 3.16 -5.91
N TYR A 220 -3.92 3.02 -5.53
CA TYR A 220 -4.92 2.41 -6.41
C TYR A 220 -5.13 3.24 -7.67
N ASN A 221 -5.23 4.57 -7.55
CA ASN A 221 -5.36 5.46 -8.71
C ASN A 221 -4.11 5.45 -9.59
N LEU A 222 -2.92 5.51 -8.99
CA LEU A 222 -1.66 5.41 -9.72
C LEU A 222 -1.51 4.06 -10.44
N LYS A 223 -1.94 2.97 -9.83
CA LYS A 223 -1.94 1.63 -10.45
C LYS A 223 -2.76 1.65 -11.75
N ASP A 224 -3.96 2.20 -11.74
CA ASP A 224 -4.83 2.21 -12.91
C ASP A 224 -4.27 3.10 -14.04
N ILE A 225 -3.71 4.25 -13.68
CA ILE A 225 -3.03 5.15 -14.62
C ILE A 225 -1.81 4.46 -15.25
N ILE A 226 -0.96 3.83 -14.44
CA ILE A 226 0.24 3.13 -14.92
C ILE A 226 -0.14 1.93 -15.80
N LEU A 227 -1.19 1.18 -15.43
CA LEU A 227 -1.69 0.07 -16.24
C LEU A 227 -2.16 0.56 -17.62
N PHE A 228 -2.89 1.67 -17.67
CA PHE A 228 -3.36 2.28 -18.91
C PHE A 228 -2.16 2.66 -19.83
N PHE A 229 -1.16 3.35 -19.29
CA PHE A 229 0.04 3.70 -20.06
C PHE A 229 0.86 2.47 -20.45
N ALA A 230 0.93 1.43 -19.62
CA ALA A 230 1.61 0.20 -19.94
C ALA A 230 0.96 -0.50 -21.14
N VAL A 231 -0.37 -0.57 -21.20
CA VAL A 231 -1.12 -1.13 -22.34
C VAL A 231 -0.83 -0.34 -23.62
N ILE A 232 -0.89 1.00 -23.56
CA ILE A 232 -0.57 1.85 -24.71
C ILE A 232 0.87 1.61 -25.17
N SER A 233 1.83 1.55 -24.24
CA SER A 233 3.24 1.31 -24.55
C SER A 233 3.46 -0.04 -25.23
N ILE A 234 2.75 -1.08 -24.79
CA ILE A 234 2.80 -2.41 -25.43
C ILE A 234 2.26 -2.31 -26.87
N ILE A 235 1.14 -1.64 -27.09
CA ILE A 235 0.55 -1.48 -28.43
C ILE A 235 1.52 -0.74 -29.36
N ILE A 236 2.12 0.37 -28.92
CA ILE A 236 3.09 1.13 -29.70
C ILE A 236 4.32 0.28 -30.01
N THR A 237 4.83 -0.47 -29.04
CA THR A 237 5.96 -1.38 -29.22
C THR A 237 5.66 -2.46 -30.25
N LEU A 238 4.48 -3.09 -30.17
CA LEU A 238 4.05 -4.11 -31.15
C LEU A 238 3.93 -3.53 -32.57
N LEU A 239 3.36 -2.34 -32.72
CA LEU A 239 3.28 -1.66 -34.01
C LEU A 239 4.67 -1.32 -34.56
N GLY A 240 5.59 -0.85 -33.70
CA GLY A 240 6.97 -0.56 -34.07
C GLY A 240 7.74 -1.81 -34.52
N VAL A 241 7.63 -2.91 -33.77
CA VAL A 241 8.24 -4.20 -34.11
C VAL A 241 7.62 -4.75 -35.40
N TYR A 242 6.30 -4.70 -35.57
CA TYR A 242 5.60 -5.15 -36.75
C TYR A 242 6.04 -4.35 -37.99
N SER A 243 6.12 -3.02 -37.90
CA SER A 243 6.60 -2.15 -39.01
C SER A 243 8.04 -2.43 -39.36
N SER A 244 8.92 -2.52 -38.35
CA SER A 244 10.33 -2.80 -38.53
C SER A 244 10.58 -4.14 -39.24
N ILE A 245 9.92 -5.21 -38.79
CA ILE A 245 10.08 -6.53 -39.40
C ILE A 245 9.47 -6.60 -40.79
N THR A 246 8.42 -5.81 -41.08
CA THR A 246 7.84 -5.71 -42.41
C THR A 246 8.86 -5.12 -43.37
N LEU A 247 9.47 -3.98 -43.05
CA LEU A 247 10.48 -3.33 -43.86
C LEU A 247 11.73 -4.20 -44.03
N ASP A 248 12.20 -4.85 -42.98
CA ASP A 248 13.38 -5.71 -43.02
C ASP A 248 13.14 -6.95 -43.89
N THR A 249 11.95 -7.54 -43.80
CA THR A 249 11.58 -8.68 -44.65
C THR A 249 11.37 -8.29 -46.10
N GLU A 250 10.83 -7.12 -46.44
CA GLU A 250 10.74 -6.61 -47.80
C GLU A 250 12.12 -6.38 -48.41
N ARG A 251 13.03 -5.77 -47.66
CA ARG A 251 14.43 -5.53 -48.13
C ARG A 251 15.20 -6.82 -48.41
N ARG A 252 14.90 -7.90 -47.68
CA ARG A 252 15.60 -9.19 -47.77
C ARG A 252 14.83 -10.25 -48.52
N GLN A 253 13.76 -9.90 -49.22
CA GLN A 253 12.92 -10.87 -49.95
C GLN A 253 13.74 -11.68 -50.97
N LYS A 254 14.67 -11.05 -51.68
CA LYS A 254 15.54 -11.73 -52.66
C LYS A 254 16.48 -12.73 -51.99
N GLU A 255 17.08 -12.36 -50.84
CA GLU A 255 17.94 -13.26 -50.07
C GLU A 255 17.16 -14.49 -49.59
N VAL A 256 15.94 -14.28 -49.10
CA VAL A 256 15.05 -15.35 -48.66
C VAL A 256 14.64 -16.26 -49.81
N ALA A 257 14.32 -15.68 -51.00
CA ALA A 257 13.96 -16.45 -52.20
C ALA A 257 15.12 -17.32 -52.69
N ILE A 258 16.34 -16.75 -52.76
CA ILE A 258 17.55 -17.48 -53.17
C ILE A 258 17.87 -18.63 -52.22
N ARG A 259 17.77 -18.39 -50.89
CA ARG A 259 18.00 -19.44 -49.89
C ARG A 259 16.97 -20.56 -49.97
N LYS A 260 15.68 -20.23 -50.25
CA LYS A 260 14.62 -21.22 -50.44
C LYS A 260 14.87 -22.09 -51.69
N VAL A 261 15.28 -21.48 -52.81
CA VAL A 261 15.62 -22.23 -54.01
C VAL A 261 16.81 -23.17 -53.78
N ASN A 262 17.73 -22.78 -52.91
CA ASN A 262 18.89 -23.59 -52.49
C ASN A 262 18.55 -24.59 -51.37
N GLY A 263 17.25 -24.78 -51.01
CA GLY A 263 16.81 -25.80 -50.09
C GLY A 263 16.81 -25.41 -48.60
N ALA A 264 16.87 -24.09 -48.30
CA ALA A 264 16.78 -23.65 -46.88
C ALA A 264 15.39 -23.89 -46.29
N ASP A 265 15.37 -24.49 -45.12
CA ASP A 265 14.15 -24.75 -44.35
C ASP A 265 13.61 -23.49 -43.67
N VAL A 266 12.28 -23.48 -43.38
CA VAL A 266 11.60 -22.37 -42.69
C VAL A 266 12.27 -21.98 -41.38
N PRO A 267 12.71 -22.91 -40.50
CA PRO A 267 13.43 -22.54 -39.26
C PRO A 267 14.72 -21.75 -39.51
N GLN A 268 15.46 -22.04 -40.55
CA GLN A 268 16.70 -21.30 -40.88
C GLN A 268 16.39 -19.87 -41.28
N ILE A 269 15.30 -19.64 -41.99
CA ILE A 269 14.83 -18.29 -42.35
C ILE A 269 14.36 -17.54 -41.11
N ILE A 270 13.63 -18.21 -40.20
CA ILE A 270 13.20 -17.62 -38.93
C ILE A 270 14.42 -17.19 -38.10
N LEU A 271 15.43 -18.04 -37.99
CA LEU A 271 16.65 -17.76 -37.21
C LEU A 271 17.43 -16.55 -37.76
N LEU A 272 17.45 -16.40 -39.08
CA LEU A 272 18.13 -15.25 -39.75
C LEU A 272 17.54 -13.89 -39.26
N PHE A 273 16.22 -13.79 -39.17
CA PHE A 273 15.58 -12.57 -38.72
C PHE A 273 15.57 -12.48 -37.17
N ALA A 274 15.30 -13.59 -36.46
CA ALA A 274 15.19 -13.61 -35.02
C ALA A 274 16.49 -13.17 -34.32
N HIS A 275 17.67 -13.48 -34.88
CA HIS A 275 18.96 -13.13 -34.27
C HIS A 275 19.09 -11.63 -33.99
N LEU A 276 18.73 -10.75 -34.93
CA LEU A 276 18.79 -9.30 -34.75
C LEU A 276 17.85 -8.84 -33.63
N TYR A 277 16.63 -9.35 -33.60
CA TYR A 277 15.62 -8.97 -32.59
C TYR A 277 15.97 -9.50 -31.20
N ILE A 278 16.59 -10.68 -31.11
CA ILE A 278 17.10 -11.21 -29.83
C ILE A 278 18.18 -10.27 -29.26
N ILE A 279 19.14 -9.83 -30.11
CA ILE A 279 20.18 -8.88 -29.69
C ILE A 279 19.54 -7.56 -29.21
N LEU A 280 18.61 -7.00 -29.98
CA LEU A 280 17.92 -5.76 -29.61
C LEU A 280 17.17 -5.90 -28.26
N LEU A 281 16.51 -7.03 -28.05
CA LEU A 281 15.79 -7.32 -26.82
C LEU A 281 16.74 -7.45 -25.62
N LEU A 282 17.87 -8.13 -25.78
CA LEU A 282 18.89 -8.23 -24.74
C LEU A 282 19.51 -6.86 -24.42
N CYS A 283 19.87 -6.08 -25.45
CA CYS A 283 20.40 -4.72 -25.23
C CYS A 283 19.39 -3.82 -24.53
N SER A 284 18.12 -3.87 -24.91
CA SER A 284 17.06 -3.09 -24.25
C SER A 284 16.86 -3.52 -22.80
N ALA A 285 16.94 -4.81 -22.49
CA ALA A 285 16.83 -5.32 -21.13
C ALA A 285 18.00 -4.86 -20.23
N ILE A 286 19.23 -4.88 -20.77
CA ILE A 286 20.44 -4.41 -20.06
C ILE A 286 20.32 -2.93 -19.66
N ILE A 287 19.63 -2.11 -20.44
CA ILE A 287 19.43 -0.69 -20.16
C ILE A 287 18.20 -0.48 -19.26
N ALA A 288 17.08 -1.12 -19.60
CA ALA A 288 15.80 -0.88 -18.93
C ALA A 288 15.76 -1.42 -17.49
N PHE A 289 16.32 -2.61 -17.23
CA PHE A 289 16.24 -3.20 -15.89
C PHE A 289 16.99 -2.40 -14.82
N PRO A 290 18.24 -1.96 -15.02
CA PRO A 290 18.91 -1.11 -14.06
C PRO A 290 18.18 0.22 -13.82
N LEU A 291 17.64 0.83 -14.88
CA LEU A 291 16.90 2.09 -14.76
C LEU A 291 15.63 1.91 -13.92
N VAL A 292 14.82 0.88 -14.20
CA VAL A 292 13.62 0.56 -13.42
C VAL A 292 14.00 0.20 -11.98
N TYR A 293 15.08 -0.54 -11.76
CA TYR A 293 15.57 -0.88 -10.43
C TYR A 293 15.90 0.37 -9.59
N VAL A 294 16.59 1.36 -10.19
CA VAL A 294 16.88 2.64 -9.51
C VAL A 294 15.60 3.38 -9.15
N VAL A 295 14.62 3.47 -10.07
CA VAL A 295 13.33 4.08 -9.80
C VAL A 295 12.60 3.37 -8.65
N LEU A 296 12.59 2.04 -8.66
CA LEU A 296 11.98 1.25 -7.58
C LEU A 296 12.72 1.43 -6.25
N MET A 297 14.05 1.56 -6.26
CA MET A 297 14.83 1.87 -5.05
C MET A 297 14.45 3.22 -4.45
N LEU A 298 14.33 4.26 -5.27
CA LEU A 298 13.89 5.58 -4.83
C LEU A 298 12.47 5.52 -4.27
N TRP A 299 11.61 4.78 -4.93
CA TRP A 299 10.22 4.61 -4.49
C TRP A 299 10.11 3.80 -3.19
N LYS A 300 10.88 2.73 -3.04
CA LYS A 300 11.00 1.96 -1.79
C LYS A 300 11.30 2.88 -0.59
N GLN A 301 11.99 3.98 -0.83
CA GLN A 301 12.32 4.92 0.23
C GLN A 301 11.12 5.65 0.84
N MET A 302 9.98 5.67 0.21
CA MET A 302 8.76 6.34 0.67
C MET A 302 7.86 5.44 1.54
N TYR A 303 8.08 4.12 1.53
CA TYR A 303 7.21 3.14 2.20
C TYR A 303 7.90 2.50 3.40
N THR A 304 7.13 2.24 4.44
CA THR A 304 7.57 1.46 5.61
C THR A 304 7.76 0.01 5.26
N VAL A 305 6.81 -0.56 4.51
CA VAL A 305 6.84 -1.95 4.04
C VAL A 305 6.80 -1.95 2.52
N PHE A 306 7.79 -2.56 1.89
CA PHE A 306 7.89 -2.64 0.43
C PHE A 306 7.88 -4.09 -0.07
N PHE A 307 7.28 -4.29 -1.24
CA PHE A 307 7.33 -5.58 -1.93
C PHE A 307 8.72 -5.81 -2.53
N ASP A 308 9.38 -6.89 -2.13
CA ASP A 308 10.70 -7.22 -2.65
C ASP A 308 10.63 -7.83 -4.05
N CYS A 309 11.19 -7.11 -5.04
CA CYS A 309 11.32 -7.57 -6.41
C CYS A 309 12.51 -8.51 -6.53
N GLY A 310 12.33 -9.79 -6.21
CA GLY A 310 13.37 -10.82 -6.35
C GLY A 310 13.72 -11.12 -7.82
N LEU A 311 14.79 -11.91 -8.04
CA LEU A 311 15.25 -12.31 -9.39
C LEU A 311 14.13 -12.95 -10.22
N LEU A 312 13.26 -13.73 -9.60
CA LEU A 312 12.14 -14.40 -10.27
C LEU A 312 11.16 -13.38 -10.88
N PHE A 313 10.90 -12.26 -10.19
CA PHE A 313 10.04 -11.19 -10.69
C PHE A 313 10.59 -10.58 -12.00
N TRP A 314 11.87 -10.26 -12.03
CA TRP A 314 12.55 -9.72 -13.23
C TRP A 314 12.56 -10.72 -14.38
N LEU A 315 12.80 -11.99 -14.08
CA LEU A 315 12.79 -13.07 -15.05
C LEU A 315 11.39 -13.26 -15.67
N CYS A 316 10.33 -13.22 -14.86
CA CYS A 316 8.95 -13.30 -15.35
C CYS A 316 8.62 -12.15 -16.31
N ILE A 317 8.98 -10.91 -15.95
CA ILE A 317 8.78 -9.75 -16.84
C ILE A 317 9.52 -9.93 -18.16
N PHE A 318 10.80 -10.33 -18.10
CA PHE A 318 11.61 -10.58 -19.29
C PHE A 318 10.97 -11.66 -20.19
N LEU A 319 10.52 -12.76 -19.63
CA LEU A 319 9.87 -13.84 -20.37
C LEU A 319 8.55 -13.39 -21.02
N ILE A 320 7.73 -12.61 -20.31
CA ILE A 320 6.48 -12.09 -20.87
C ILE A 320 6.74 -11.18 -22.07
N VAL A 321 7.66 -10.22 -21.94
CA VAL A 321 8.02 -9.30 -23.01
C VAL A 321 8.63 -10.06 -24.20
N THR A 322 9.52 -11.02 -23.93
CA THR A 322 10.12 -11.88 -24.95
C THR A 322 9.07 -12.70 -25.69
N PHE A 323 8.11 -13.27 -24.96
CA PHE A 323 7.03 -14.07 -25.55
C PHE A 323 6.14 -13.22 -26.48
N ILE A 324 5.69 -12.05 -26.01
CA ILE A 324 4.84 -11.15 -26.80
C ILE A 324 5.56 -10.67 -28.05
N THR A 325 6.81 -10.23 -27.92
CA THR A 325 7.63 -9.75 -29.03
C THR A 325 7.96 -10.89 -30.01
N GLY A 326 8.39 -12.04 -29.49
CA GLY A 326 8.72 -13.22 -30.26
C GLY A 326 7.52 -13.77 -31.04
N PHE A 327 6.34 -13.77 -30.44
CA PHE A 327 5.10 -14.19 -31.11
C PHE A 327 4.78 -13.27 -32.32
N THR A 328 4.92 -11.96 -32.14
CA THR A 328 4.70 -10.97 -33.21
C THR A 328 5.66 -11.18 -34.37
N ILE A 329 6.93 -11.38 -34.07
CA ILE A 329 8.00 -11.64 -35.04
C ILE A 329 7.73 -12.94 -35.78
N LEU A 330 7.48 -14.03 -35.06
CA LEU A 330 7.24 -15.35 -35.61
C LEU A 330 6.02 -15.36 -36.56
N PHE A 331 4.93 -14.72 -36.17
CA PHE A 331 3.72 -14.65 -36.99
C PHE A 331 4.00 -13.99 -38.33
N ARG A 332 4.76 -12.90 -38.36
CA ARG A 332 5.09 -12.18 -39.59
C ARG A 332 6.07 -12.96 -40.47
N ILE A 333 7.13 -13.52 -39.89
CA ILE A 333 8.11 -14.31 -40.63
C ILE A 333 7.48 -15.56 -41.25
N LEU A 334 6.63 -16.28 -40.51
CA LEU A 334 5.92 -17.46 -41.03
C LEU A 334 5.08 -17.12 -42.25
N ARG A 335 4.42 -15.96 -42.26
CA ARG A 335 3.61 -15.52 -43.41
C ARG A 335 4.46 -15.33 -44.64
N ILE A 336 5.66 -14.75 -44.50
CA ILE A 336 6.60 -14.52 -45.64
C ILE A 336 7.31 -15.81 -46.01
N ALA A 337 7.73 -16.60 -45.03
CA ALA A 337 8.36 -17.89 -45.33
C ALA A 337 7.45 -18.88 -46.04
N ARG A 338 6.14 -18.70 -45.98
CA ARG A 338 5.13 -19.50 -46.72
C ARG A 338 4.75 -18.92 -48.06
N SER A 339 5.17 -17.69 -48.43
CA SER A 339 4.93 -17.10 -49.75
C SER A 339 5.68 -17.85 -50.86
N ASN A 340 5.11 -17.85 -52.07
CA ASN A 340 5.66 -18.57 -53.21
C ASN A 340 6.90 -17.81 -53.77
N PRO A 341 8.11 -18.42 -53.79
CA PRO A 341 9.31 -17.76 -54.30
C PRO A 341 9.19 -17.30 -55.76
N ALA A 342 8.40 -18.02 -56.59
CA ALA A 342 8.23 -17.70 -58.00
C ALA A 342 7.48 -16.39 -58.27
N GLU A 343 6.55 -16.01 -57.37
CA GLU A 343 5.84 -14.72 -57.45
C GLU A 343 6.72 -13.53 -57.07
N ILE A 344 7.67 -13.74 -56.17
CA ILE A 344 8.59 -12.70 -55.68
C ILE A 344 9.60 -12.34 -56.79
N ILE A 345 10.05 -13.33 -57.59
CA ILE A 345 11.04 -13.13 -58.65
C ILE A 345 10.38 -12.58 -59.92
N LYS A 346 9.06 -12.84 -60.13
CA LYS A 346 8.33 -12.44 -61.35
C LYS A 346 7.80 -11.00 -61.32
N ASN A 347 7.67 -10.38 -60.14
CA ASN A 347 7.11 -9.03 -59.99
C ASN A 347 8.15 -7.90 -60.08
N GLU A 348 9.28 -8.15 -60.72
CA GLU A 348 10.24 -7.19 -61.30
C GLU A 348 10.22 -7.29 -62.83
#